data_090330fd77640378dbbad426afe9e333
#
_entry.id   090330fd77640378dbbad426afe9e333
#
_cell.length_a   1.000
_cell.length_b   1.000
_cell.length_c   1.000
_cell.angle_alpha   90.00
_cell.angle_beta   90.00
_cell.angle_gamma   90.00
#
_symmetry.space_group_name_H-M   'P 1'
#
loop_
_entity.id
_entity.type
_entity.pdbx_description
1 polymer ?
#
loop_
_entity_poly.entity_id
_entity_poly.type
_entity_poly.pdbx_seq_one_letter_code
_entity_poly.pdbx_strand_id
1 'polypeptide(L)'
;GQGGLAGWQWMFLLQGVPTVLLGGLAIYLLSDSFANAKWLGAHERAVLEADHRLDAASKPASSTDSLLAVFKNPAIWAFGLIYFCIQSGVYAINFWLPSIIKNLGFSDTLVIGWISAIPYLLAAVFMLLVGRSADLHKERRWHLVVPMLMGALGLVIAVNFATQPAIAILGLTIATMGALTGLPMFWPVPTAMLSAGAAAGGLALINSMGHMAGFLSPYLVGLVN
;
A
#
# COMPACT_ATOMS: atom_id res chain seq x y z
N GLY A 1 -5.99 -21.01 26.43
CA GLY A 1 -6.24 -20.95 24.98
C GLY A 1 -6.98 -22.18 24.51
N GLN A 2 -7.77 -22.07 23.47
CA GLN A 2 -8.42 -23.25 22.88
C GLN A 2 -7.37 -24.16 22.26
N GLY A 3 -7.46 -25.49 22.49
CA GLY A 3 -6.52 -26.49 21.94
C GLY A 3 -5.09 -26.39 22.45
N GLY A 4 -4.83 -25.81 23.62
CA GLY A 4 -3.48 -25.67 24.19
C GLY A 4 -2.61 -24.56 23.56
N LEU A 5 -3.12 -23.83 22.58
CA LEU A 5 -2.42 -22.72 21.93
C LEU A 5 -2.85 -21.36 22.49
N ALA A 6 -1.90 -20.43 22.61
CA ALA A 6 -2.17 -19.05 22.96
C ALA A 6 -2.86 -18.30 21.78
N GLY A 7 -3.62 -17.24 22.07
CA GLY A 7 -4.37 -16.50 21.04
C GLY A 7 -3.49 -16.01 19.86
N TRP A 8 -2.28 -15.53 20.14
CA TRP A 8 -1.33 -15.10 19.10
C TRP A 8 -0.88 -16.24 18.19
N GLN A 9 -0.75 -17.47 18.71
CA GLN A 9 -0.40 -18.65 17.91
C GLN A 9 -1.54 -19.02 16.95
N TRP A 10 -2.79 -18.93 17.40
CA TRP A 10 -3.95 -19.11 16.54
C TRP A 10 -3.99 -18.06 15.41
N MET A 11 -3.67 -16.80 15.72
CA MET A 11 -3.62 -15.74 14.72
C MET A 11 -2.59 -16.06 13.62
N PHE A 12 -1.39 -16.50 13.98
CA PHE A 12 -0.37 -16.88 12.98
C PHE A 12 -0.78 -18.11 12.17
N LEU A 13 -1.41 -19.12 12.79
CA LEU A 13 -1.87 -20.31 12.07
C LEU A 13 -2.99 -19.97 11.08
N LEU A 14 -3.98 -19.20 11.52
CA LEU A 14 -5.12 -18.82 10.67
C LEU A 14 -4.72 -17.91 9.49
N GLN A 15 -3.67 -17.15 9.61
CA GLN A 15 -3.13 -16.31 8.53
C GLN A 15 -2.09 -17.05 7.69
N GLY A 16 -1.20 -17.82 8.33
CA GLY A 16 -0.09 -18.49 7.66
C GLY A 16 -0.54 -19.70 6.81
N VAL A 17 -1.44 -20.54 7.34
CA VAL A 17 -1.89 -21.73 6.61
C VAL A 17 -2.56 -21.37 5.27
N PRO A 18 -3.54 -20.46 5.18
CA PRO A 18 -4.09 -20.03 3.89
C PRO A 18 -3.03 -19.46 2.95
N THR A 19 -2.08 -18.69 3.47
CA THR A 19 -1.00 -18.10 2.66
C THR A 19 -0.10 -19.18 2.05
N VAL A 20 0.28 -20.20 2.81
CA VAL A 20 1.08 -21.33 2.30
C VAL A 20 0.29 -22.13 1.25
N LEU A 21 -1.00 -22.39 1.49
CA LEU A 21 -1.87 -23.09 0.53
C LEU A 21 -2.00 -22.29 -0.76
N LEU A 22 -2.24 -20.99 -0.69
CA LEU A 22 -2.30 -20.11 -1.86
C LEU A 22 -0.95 -20.02 -2.57
N GLY A 23 0.17 -20.00 -1.85
CA GLY A 23 1.51 -20.08 -2.44
C GLY A 23 1.73 -21.36 -3.22
N GLY A 24 1.34 -22.50 -2.65
CA GLY A 24 1.36 -23.79 -3.35
C GLY A 24 0.47 -23.80 -4.60
N LEU A 25 -0.75 -23.27 -4.49
CA LEU A 25 -1.68 -23.15 -5.61
C LEU A 25 -1.13 -22.23 -6.72
N ALA A 26 -0.45 -21.15 -6.35
CA ALA A 26 0.15 -20.21 -7.31
C ALA A 26 1.19 -20.91 -8.21
N ILE A 27 2.00 -21.83 -7.68
CA ILE A 27 2.98 -22.59 -8.46
C ILE A 27 2.30 -23.40 -9.58
N TYR A 28 1.09 -23.90 -9.35
CA TYR A 28 0.34 -24.66 -10.35
C TYR A 28 -0.46 -23.78 -11.32
N LEU A 29 -0.96 -22.64 -10.87
CA LEU A 29 -1.87 -21.79 -11.66
C LEU A 29 -1.14 -20.68 -12.41
N LEU A 30 -0.06 -20.14 -11.86
CA LEU A 30 0.67 -19.04 -12.48
C LEU A 30 1.73 -19.58 -13.44
N SER A 31 1.70 -19.07 -14.66
CA SER A 31 2.70 -19.36 -15.67
C SER A 31 3.77 -18.25 -15.63
N ASP A 32 5.05 -18.59 -15.75
CA ASP A 32 6.17 -17.64 -15.76
C ASP A 32 6.13 -16.64 -16.91
N SER A 33 5.38 -16.97 -17.98
CA SER A 33 5.24 -16.16 -19.17
C SER A 33 3.87 -16.39 -19.80
N PHE A 34 3.31 -15.32 -20.38
CA PHE A 34 2.08 -15.43 -21.16
C PHE A 34 2.23 -16.35 -22.38
N ALA A 35 3.45 -16.57 -22.90
CA ALA A 35 3.72 -17.55 -23.95
C ALA A 35 3.39 -18.99 -23.51
N ASN A 36 3.58 -19.31 -22.21
CA ASN A 36 3.35 -20.63 -21.63
C ASN A 36 1.99 -20.75 -20.92
N ALA A 37 1.21 -19.67 -20.86
CA ALA A 37 -0.07 -19.63 -20.17
C ALA A 37 -1.10 -20.48 -20.90
N LYS A 38 -1.47 -21.64 -20.32
CA LYS A 38 -2.40 -22.62 -20.94
C LYS A 38 -3.84 -22.11 -21.01
N TRP A 39 -4.19 -21.13 -20.21
CA TRP A 39 -5.52 -20.51 -20.15
C TRP A 39 -5.71 -19.39 -21.20
N LEU A 40 -4.63 -18.94 -21.88
CA LEU A 40 -4.70 -17.95 -22.94
C LEU A 40 -4.91 -18.60 -24.31
N GLY A 41 -5.90 -18.12 -25.04
CA GLY A 41 -6.10 -18.45 -26.46
C GLY A 41 -4.99 -17.89 -27.35
N ALA A 42 -4.80 -18.44 -28.54
CA ALA A 42 -3.76 -18.01 -29.48
C ALA A 42 -3.91 -16.52 -29.87
N HIS A 43 -5.14 -16.05 -30.06
CA HIS A 43 -5.45 -14.67 -30.38
C HIS A 43 -5.13 -13.72 -29.23
N GLU A 44 -5.54 -14.05 -28.02
CA GLU A 44 -5.27 -13.26 -26.80
C GLU A 44 -3.77 -13.15 -26.55
N ARG A 45 -3.03 -14.23 -26.77
CA ARG A 45 -1.57 -14.25 -26.65
C ARG A 45 -0.91 -13.31 -27.65
N ALA A 46 -1.35 -13.29 -28.90
CA ALA A 46 -0.83 -12.41 -29.93
C ALA A 46 -1.08 -10.92 -29.59
N VAL A 47 -2.27 -10.59 -29.07
CA VAL A 47 -2.60 -9.23 -28.62
C VAL A 47 -1.69 -8.80 -27.46
N LEU A 48 -1.52 -9.64 -26.45
CA LEU A 48 -0.66 -9.34 -25.30
C LEU A 48 0.81 -9.19 -25.70
N GLU A 49 1.30 -9.99 -26.66
CA GLU A 49 2.66 -9.81 -27.20
C GLU A 49 2.82 -8.49 -27.95
N ALA A 50 1.83 -8.10 -28.74
CA ALA A 50 1.85 -6.84 -29.46
C ALA A 50 1.86 -5.65 -28.48
N ASP A 51 0.99 -5.67 -27.49
CA ASP A 51 0.92 -4.62 -26.45
C ASP A 51 2.22 -4.53 -25.64
N HIS A 52 2.79 -5.68 -25.26
CA HIS A 52 4.06 -5.71 -24.53
C HIS A 52 5.23 -5.16 -25.35
N ARG A 53 5.27 -5.45 -26.67
CA ARG A 53 6.27 -4.87 -27.58
C ARG A 53 6.10 -3.36 -27.74
N LEU A 54 4.86 -2.87 -27.83
CA LEU A 54 4.58 -1.44 -27.90
C LEU A 54 4.97 -0.72 -26.60
N ASP A 55 4.65 -1.30 -25.46
CA ASP A 55 5.04 -0.75 -24.15
C ASP A 55 6.57 -0.72 -23.98
N ALA A 56 7.25 -1.80 -24.36
CA ALA A 56 8.71 -1.86 -24.34
C ALA A 56 9.37 -0.82 -25.29
N ALA A 57 8.77 -0.59 -26.46
CA ALA A 57 9.26 0.41 -27.42
C ALA A 57 8.96 1.85 -26.99
N SER A 58 7.92 2.09 -26.19
CA SER A 58 7.56 3.41 -25.66
C SER A 58 8.45 3.87 -24.51
N LYS A 59 9.10 2.94 -23.82
CA LYS A 59 10.00 3.25 -22.70
C LYS A 59 11.35 3.73 -23.21
N PRO A 60 11.90 4.83 -22.65
CA PRO A 60 13.19 5.32 -23.09
C PRO A 60 14.27 4.25 -22.93
N ALA A 61 14.98 3.98 -24.02
CA ALA A 61 16.16 3.14 -23.99
C ALA A 61 17.23 3.84 -23.16
N SER A 62 17.42 3.46 -21.92
CA SER A 62 18.53 3.98 -21.14
C SER A 62 19.76 3.14 -21.44
N SER A 63 20.79 3.80 -21.96
CA SER A 63 22.10 3.21 -22.21
C SER A 63 22.92 2.94 -20.94
N THR A 64 22.34 3.15 -19.76
CA THR A 64 23.07 3.07 -18.48
C THR A 64 22.25 2.27 -17.46
N ASP A 65 22.32 0.96 -17.56
CA ASP A 65 21.76 -0.01 -16.60
C ASP A 65 22.62 -0.16 -15.32
N SER A 66 23.43 0.84 -15.00
CA SER A 66 24.28 0.82 -13.82
C SER A 66 23.48 1.20 -12.58
N LEU A 67 23.55 0.39 -11.51
CA LEU A 67 23.00 0.72 -10.19
C LEU A 67 23.43 2.12 -9.73
N LEU A 68 24.66 2.53 -10.10
CA LEU A 68 25.17 3.85 -9.78
C LEU A 68 24.37 4.99 -10.44
N ALA A 69 23.84 4.79 -11.64
CA ALA A 69 22.96 5.76 -12.31
C ALA A 69 21.61 5.90 -11.58
N VAL A 70 21.09 4.81 -11.01
CA VAL A 70 19.89 4.81 -10.16
C VAL A 70 20.10 5.72 -8.94
N PHE A 71 21.21 5.58 -8.23
CA PHE A 71 21.54 6.40 -7.06
C PHE A 71 21.76 7.89 -7.39
N LYS A 72 22.18 8.20 -8.60
CA LYS A 72 22.39 9.59 -9.04
C LYS A 72 21.12 10.28 -9.56
N ASN A 73 20.03 9.53 -9.77
CA ASN A 73 18.80 10.09 -10.31
C ASN A 73 17.97 10.77 -9.18
N PRO A 74 17.83 12.10 -9.20
CA PRO A 74 17.09 12.82 -8.14
C PRO A 74 15.60 12.46 -8.09
N ALA A 75 15.01 12.02 -9.21
CA ALA A 75 13.63 11.60 -9.24
C ALA A 75 13.39 10.36 -8.37
N ILE A 76 14.33 9.42 -8.33
CA ILE A 76 14.23 8.22 -7.49
C ILE A 76 14.23 8.59 -5.99
N TRP A 77 15.07 9.52 -5.60
CA TRP A 77 15.09 10.03 -4.22
C TRP A 77 13.79 10.76 -3.86
N ALA A 78 13.26 11.56 -4.78
CA ALA A 78 11.97 12.23 -4.59
C ALA A 78 10.83 11.22 -4.44
N PHE A 79 10.76 10.19 -5.29
CA PHE A 79 9.79 9.10 -5.15
C PHE A 79 9.99 8.32 -3.85
N GLY A 80 11.23 8.05 -3.46
CA GLY A 80 11.54 7.39 -2.18
C GLY A 80 11.04 8.20 -0.98
N LEU A 81 11.22 9.52 -1.00
CA LEU A 81 10.71 10.42 0.05
C LEU A 81 9.18 10.45 0.08
N ILE A 82 8.53 10.55 -1.09
CA ILE A 82 7.06 10.51 -1.18
C ILE A 82 6.55 9.19 -0.62
N TYR A 83 7.15 8.07 -1.01
CA TYR A 83 6.73 6.75 -0.53
C TYR A 83 6.99 6.58 0.98
N PHE A 84 8.09 7.12 1.49
CA PHE A 84 8.38 7.19 2.92
C PHE A 84 7.27 7.94 3.68
N CYS A 85 6.81 9.09 3.17
CA CYS A 85 5.73 9.85 3.79
C CYS A 85 4.41 9.08 3.78
N ILE A 86 4.06 8.42 2.65
CA ILE A 86 2.87 7.57 2.55
C ILE A 86 2.93 6.44 3.58
N GLN A 87 4.04 5.71 3.60
CA GLN A 87 4.25 4.60 4.52
C GLN A 87 4.26 5.06 5.99
N SER A 88 4.78 6.24 6.29
CA SER A 88 4.74 6.79 7.65
C SER A 88 3.31 6.92 8.17
N GLY A 89 2.39 7.42 7.33
CA GLY A 89 0.97 7.50 7.68
C GLY A 89 0.33 6.11 7.84
N VAL A 90 0.61 5.20 6.93
CA VAL A 90 0.10 3.81 6.98
C VAL A 90 0.57 3.10 8.25
N TYR A 91 1.85 3.15 8.57
CA TYR A 91 2.40 2.50 9.76
C TYR A 91 1.91 3.16 11.06
N ALA A 92 1.82 4.50 11.11
CA ALA A 92 1.26 5.18 12.27
C ALA A 92 -0.16 4.71 12.56
N ILE A 93 -1.03 4.66 11.55
CA ILE A 93 -2.41 4.18 11.70
C ILE A 93 -2.42 2.71 12.12
N ASN A 94 -1.69 1.84 11.42
CA ASN A 94 -1.71 0.40 11.69
C ASN A 94 -1.29 0.04 13.12
N PHE A 95 -0.27 0.71 13.65
CA PHE A 95 0.23 0.41 15.00
C PHE A 95 -0.63 1.06 16.09
N TRP A 96 -1.12 2.27 15.86
CA TRP A 96 -1.71 3.07 16.93
C TRP A 96 -3.23 3.12 16.94
N LEU A 97 -3.91 2.77 15.83
CA LEU A 97 -5.37 2.83 15.73
C LEU A 97 -6.10 2.10 16.87
N PRO A 98 -5.78 0.83 17.21
CA PRO A 98 -6.44 0.14 18.32
C PRO A 98 -6.17 0.80 19.68
N SER A 99 -4.94 1.30 19.89
CA SER A 99 -4.55 1.99 21.11
C SER A 99 -5.27 3.32 21.27
N ILE A 100 -5.43 4.08 20.19
CA ILE A 100 -6.18 5.33 20.18
C ILE A 100 -7.66 5.05 20.51
N ILE A 101 -8.27 4.04 19.90
CA ILE A 101 -9.67 3.66 20.18
C ILE A 101 -9.82 3.26 21.65
N LYS A 102 -8.87 2.51 22.21
CA LYS A 102 -8.86 2.18 23.64
C LYS A 102 -8.82 3.43 24.51
N ASN A 103 -7.99 4.41 24.18
CA ASN A 103 -7.86 5.67 24.92
C ASN A 103 -9.11 6.57 24.81
N LEU A 104 -9.96 6.35 23.79
CA LEU A 104 -11.27 7.01 23.66
C LEU A 104 -12.33 6.46 24.61
N GLY A 105 -11.98 5.51 25.50
CA GLY A 105 -12.85 4.96 26.55
C GLY A 105 -13.44 3.58 26.25
N PHE A 106 -13.05 2.93 25.16
CA PHE A 106 -13.46 1.56 24.85
C PHE A 106 -12.52 0.56 25.54
N SER A 107 -13.05 -0.31 26.43
CA SER A 107 -12.24 -1.28 27.19
C SER A 107 -12.35 -2.72 26.68
N ASP A 108 -13.44 -3.06 26.01
CA ASP A 108 -13.66 -4.40 25.47
C ASP A 108 -12.83 -4.61 24.19
N THR A 109 -11.97 -5.61 24.21
CA THR A 109 -11.08 -5.95 23.08
C THR A 109 -11.84 -6.31 21.80
N LEU A 110 -13.01 -6.97 21.90
CA LEU A 110 -13.83 -7.30 20.73
C LEU A 110 -14.44 -6.03 20.12
N VAL A 111 -14.93 -5.12 20.98
CA VAL A 111 -15.48 -3.83 20.54
C VAL A 111 -14.38 -2.99 19.86
N ILE A 112 -13.18 -2.92 20.44
CA ILE A 112 -12.03 -2.22 19.84
C ILE A 112 -11.72 -2.84 18.48
N GLY A 113 -11.73 -4.17 18.35
CA GLY A 113 -11.50 -4.87 17.11
C GLY A 113 -12.52 -4.51 16.02
N TRP A 114 -13.81 -4.54 16.35
CA TRP A 114 -14.87 -4.15 15.41
C TRP A 114 -14.80 -2.69 14.99
N ILE A 115 -14.58 -1.77 15.94
CA ILE A 115 -14.42 -0.34 15.63
C ILE A 115 -13.19 -0.12 14.75
N SER A 116 -12.08 -0.82 15.03
CA SER A 116 -10.86 -0.74 14.19
C SER A 116 -11.07 -1.28 12.78
N ALA A 117 -11.95 -2.26 12.58
CA ALA A 117 -12.22 -2.82 11.26
C ALA A 117 -12.96 -1.86 10.33
N ILE A 118 -13.79 -0.96 10.86
CA ILE A 118 -14.59 0.00 10.07
C ILE A 118 -13.71 0.90 9.17
N PRO A 119 -12.66 1.59 9.68
CA PRO A 119 -11.76 2.38 8.86
C PRO A 119 -11.15 1.60 7.69
N TYR A 120 -10.71 0.36 7.93
CA TYR A 120 -10.10 -0.47 6.88
C TYR A 120 -11.11 -0.91 5.82
N LEU A 121 -12.32 -1.28 6.23
CA LEU A 121 -13.39 -1.65 5.29
C LEU A 121 -13.75 -0.48 4.38
N LEU A 122 -13.94 0.70 4.96
CA LEU A 122 -14.24 1.91 4.19
C LEU A 122 -13.07 2.33 3.30
N ALA A 123 -11.82 2.17 3.79
CA ALA A 123 -10.64 2.42 2.98
C ALA A 123 -10.54 1.47 1.78
N ALA A 124 -10.88 0.19 1.95
CA ALA A 124 -10.90 -0.77 0.84
C ALA A 124 -11.89 -0.35 -0.26
N VAL A 125 -13.11 0.01 0.12
CA VAL A 125 -14.11 0.51 -0.84
C VAL A 125 -13.65 1.79 -1.52
N PHE A 126 -13.16 2.76 -0.74
CA PHE A 126 -12.69 4.04 -1.25
C PHE A 126 -11.50 3.88 -2.22
N MET A 127 -10.55 3.03 -1.88
CA MET A 127 -9.39 2.69 -2.72
C MET A 127 -9.82 2.14 -4.08
N LEU A 128 -10.82 1.25 -4.12
CA LEU A 128 -11.37 0.71 -5.37
C LEU A 128 -12.05 1.80 -6.21
N LEU A 129 -12.83 2.67 -5.58
CA LEU A 129 -13.51 3.78 -6.26
C LEU A 129 -12.52 4.78 -6.85
N VAL A 130 -11.51 5.19 -6.07
CA VAL A 130 -10.45 6.09 -6.52
C VAL A 130 -9.61 5.45 -7.62
N GLY A 131 -9.26 4.17 -7.48
CA GLY A 131 -8.53 3.42 -8.50
C GLY A 131 -9.27 3.37 -9.82
N ARG A 132 -10.56 3.00 -9.78
CA ARG A 132 -11.42 2.99 -10.99
C ARG A 132 -11.53 4.39 -11.62
N SER A 133 -11.69 5.42 -10.81
CA SER A 133 -11.74 6.80 -11.31
C SER A 133 -10.43 7.21 -11.98
N ALA A 134 -9.28 6.88 -11.37
CA ALA A 134 -7.97 7.17 -11.93
C ALA A 134 -7.73 6.47 -13.27
N ASP A 135 -8.21 5.23 -13.42
CA ASP A 135 -8.11 4.47 -14.68
C ASP A 135 -9.01 5.05 -15.77
N LEU A 136 -10.26 5.42 -15.44
CA LEU A 136 -11.20 6.00 -16.38
C LEU A 136 -10.75 7.38 -16.90
N HIS A 137 -10.19 8.21 -16.05
CA HIS A 137 -9.71 9.55 -16.42
C HIS A 137 -8.26 9.57 -16.90
N LYS A 138 -7.55 8.41 -16.84
CA LYS A 138 -6.11 8.27 -17.16
C LYS A 138 -5.25 9.30 -16.43
N GLU A 139 -5.64 9.65 -15.21
CA GLU A 139 -5.01 10.67 -14.39
C GLU A 139 -4.65 10.10 -13.03
N ARG A 140 -3.36 10.15 -12.65
CA ARG A 140 -2.83 9.57 -11.40
C ARG A 140 -2.44 10.62 -10.37
N ARG A 141 -2.07 11.81 -10.80
CA ARG A 141 -1.51 12.84 -9.92
C ARG A 141 -2.53 13.29 -8.87
N TRP A 142 -3.71 13.72 -9.30
CA TRP A 142 -4.74 14.20 -8.38
C TRP A 142 -5.37 13.07 -7.58
N HIS A 143 -5.48 11.87 -8.16
CA HIS A 143 -5.95 10.68 -7.46
C HIS A 143 -4.96 10.17 -6.39
N LEU A 144 -3.72 10.65 -6.39
CA LEU A 144 -2.77 10.46 -5.29
C LEU A 144 -2.84 11.61 -4.29
N VAL A 145 -2.78 12.86 -4.77
CA VAL A 145 -2.67 14.06 -3.91
C VAL A 145 -3.93 14.27 -3.07
N VAL A 146 -5.12 14.18 -3.68
CA VAL A 146 -6.38 14.44 -2.96
C VAL A 146 -6.62 13.47 -1.80
N PRO A 147 -6.49 12.14 -1.97
CA PRO A 147 -6.58 11.22 -0.84
C PRO A 147 -5.52 11.47 0.25
N MET A 148 -4.29 11.84 -0.13
CA MET A 148 -3.25 12.15 0.86
C MET A 148 -3.60 13.38 1.70
N LEU A 149 -4.08 14.44 1.07
CA LEU A 149 -4.56 15.63 1.79
C LEU A 149 -5.77 15.32 2.67
N MET A 150 -6.70 14.53 2.16
CA MET A 150 -7.84 14.04 2.93
C MET A 150 -7.39 13.24 4.15
N GLY A 151 -6.38 12.37 4.00
CA GLY A 151 -5.79 11.61 5.09
C GLY A 151 -5.16 12.51 6.15
N ALA A 152 -4.41 13.54 5.73
CA ALA A 152 -3.83 14.54 6.64
C ALA A 152 -4.91 15.32 7.41
N LEU A 153 -5.97 15.75 6.73
CA LEU A 153 -7.12 16.39 7.39
C LEU A 153 -7.81 15.46 8.38
N GLY A 154 -7.95 14.18 8.06
CA GLY A 154 -8.48 13.16 8.97
C GLY A 154 -7.69 13.06 10.27
N LEU A 155 -6.34 13.07 10.20
CA LEU A 155 -5.47 13.10 11.38
C LEU A 155 -5.67 14.38 12.19
N VAL A 156 -5.73 15.54 11.54
CA VAL A 156 -5.99 16.82 12.21
C VAL A 156 -7.34 16.79 12.96
N ILE A 157 -8.40 16.27 12.34
CA ILE A 157 -9.71 16.10 12.99
C ILE A 157 -9.57 15.18 14.19
N ALA A 158 -8.94 14.00 14.04
CA ALA A 158 -8.80 13.03 15.12
C ALA A 158 -8.09 13.61 16.35
N VAL A 159 -7.02 14.40 16.14
CA VAL A 159 -6.25 15.03 17.23
C VAL A 159 -7.05 16.14 17.91
N ASN A 160 -7.68 17.05 17.13
CA ASN A 160 -8.41 18.18 17.71
C ASN A 160 -9.70 17.77 18.45
N PHE A 161 -10.29 16.65 18.09
CA PHE A 161 -11.52 16.13 18.70
C PHE A 161 -11.30 14.85 19.50
N ALA A 162 -10.10 14.66 20.06
CA ALA A 162 -9.73 13.48 20.83
C ALA A 162 -10.64 13.21 22.05
N THR A 163 -11.32 14.23 22.57
CA THR A 163 -12.30 14.10 23.68
C THR A 163 -13.70 13.68 23.21
N GLN A 164 -13.95 13.65 21.91
CA GLN A 164 -15.23 13.29 21.31
C GLN A 164 -15.07 12.01 20.48
N PRO A 165 -15.34 10.80 21.04
CA PRO A 165 -15.01 9.52 20.41
C PRO A 165 -15.55 9.37 18.99
N ALA A 166 -16.79 9.77 18.75
CA ALA A 166 -17.41 9.64 17.42
C ALA A 166 -16.68 10.48 16.35
N ILE A 167 -16.28 11.72 16.66
CA ILE A 167 -15.59 12.60 15.72
C ILE A 167 -14.13 12.14 15.55
N ALA A 168 -13.49 11.70 16.62
CA ALA A 168 -12.13 11.15 16.54
C ALA A 168 -12.07 9.89 15.65
N ILE A 169 -13.03 8.96 15.79
CA ILE A 169 -13.12 7.75 14.96
C ILE A 169 -13.44 8.12 13.49
N LEU A 170 -14.29 9.10 13.25
CA LEU A 170 -14.52 9.63 11.90
C LEU A 170 -13.23 10.18 11.29
N GLY A 171 -12.48 10.99 12.04
CA GLY A 171 -11.18 11.52 11.61
C GLY A 171 -10.17 10.41 11.29
N LEU A 172 -10.07 9.39 12.16
CA LEU A 172 -9.21 8.22 11.93
C LEU A 172 -9.66 7.41 10.71
N THR A 173 -10.96 7.32 10.46
CA THR A 173 -11.50 6.66 9.27
C THR A 173 -11.07 7.39 8.00
N ILE A 174 -11.23 8.71 7.96
CA ILE A 174 -10.80 9.54 6.84
C ILE A 174 -9.27 9.44 6.64
N ALA A 175 -8.51 9.43 7.74
CA ALA A 175 -7.07 9.26 7.71
C ALA A 175 -6.65 7.91 7.09
N THR A 176 -7.32 6.83 7.50
CA THR A 176 -7.07 5.49 6.98
C THR A 176 -7.41 5.38 5.50
N MET A 177 -8.56 5.91 5.09
CA MET A 177 -8.97 5.96 3.68
C MET A 177 -7.93 6.67 2.82
N GLY A 178 -7.46 7.84 3.26
CA GLY A 178 -6.44 8.62 2.55
C GLY A 178 -5.11 7.89 2.46
N ALA A 179 -4.57 7.44 3.59
CA ALA A 179 -3.26 6.81 3.66
C ALA A 179 -3.19 5.50 2.84
N LEU A 180 -4.18 4.60 2.98
CA LEU A 180 -4.17 3.33 2.26
C LEU A 180 -4.40 3.50 0.76
N THR A 181 -5.19 4.49 0.33
CA THR A 181 -5.37 4.79 -1.10
C THR A 181 -4.08 5.25 -1.77
N GLY A 182 -3.18 5.89 -1.01
CA GLY A 182 -1.87 6.28 -1.51
C GLY A 182 -1.02 5.13 -2.05
N LEU A 183 -1.14 3.94 -1.49
CA LEU A 183 -0.32 2.78 -1.88
C LEU A 183 -0.53 2.38 -3.35
N PRO A 184 -1.74 2.01 -3.80
CA PRO A 184 -1.95 1.63 -5.19
C PRO A 184 -1.86 2.80 -6.18
N MET A 185 -2.12 4.04 -5.73
CA MET A 185 -2.03 5.21 -6.59
C MET A 185 -0.59 5.67 -6.84
N PHE A 186 0.32 5.35 -5.93
CA PHE A 186 1.73 5.73 -6.04
C PHE A 186 2.50 4.91 -7.08
N TRP A 187 2.42 3.57 -7.02
CA TRP A 187 3.31 2.69 -7.78
C TRP A 187 3.26 2.85 -9.31
N PRO A 188 2.10 3.11 -9.95
CA PRO A 188 2.07 3.36 -11.40
C PRO A 188 2.90 4.55 -11.87
N VAL A 189 3.17 5.53 -10.99
CA VAL A 189 3.92 6.74 -11.36
C VAL A 189 5.42 6.44 -11.56
N PRO A 190 6.17 5.89 -10.58
CA PRO A 190 7.57 5.58 -10.80
C PRO A 190 7.78 4.46 -11.83
N THR A 191 6.88 3.48 -11.94
CA THR A 191 6.99 2.41 -12.94
C THR A 191 6.85 2.91 -14.36
N ALA A 192 6.05 3.94 -14.62
CA ALA A 192 5.92 4.55 -15.93
C ALA A 192 7.13 5.42 -16.31
N MET A 193 7.88 5.95 -15.33
CA MET A 193 9.00 6.86 -15.56
C MET A 193 10.37 6.16 -15.63
N LEU A 194 10.48 4.96 -15.06
CA LEU A 194 11.74 4.24 -15.03
C LEU A 194 11.88 3.34 -16.27
N SER A 195 13.06 3.38 -16.91
CA SER A 195 13.41 2.45 -17.98
C SER A 195 13.50 1.00 -17.44
N ALA A 196 13.35 0.02 -18.31
CA ALA A 196 13.37 -1.40 -17.94
C ALA A 196 14.61 -1.79 -17.11
N GLY A 197 15.80 -1.31 -17.48
CA GLY A 197 17.04 -1.61 -16.77
C GLY A 197 17.18 -0.90 -15.42
N ALA A 198 16.68 0.34 -15.31
CA ALA A 198 16.71 1.10 -14.07
C ALA A 198 15.53 0.74 -13.14
N ALA A 199 14.47 0.10 -13.66
CA ALA A 199 13.25 -0.18 -12.90
C ALA A 199 13.51 -1.06 -11.69
N ALA A 200 14.21 -2.18 -11.85
CA ALA A 200 14.45 -3.12 -10.74
C ALA A 200 15.20 -2.45 -9.58
N GLY A 201 16.32 -1.79 -9.84
CA GLY A 201 17.11 -1.09 -8.82
C GLY A 201 16.40 0.14 -8.25
N GLY A 202 15.75 0.93 -9.12
CA GLY A 202 15.01 2.14 -8.71
C GLY A 202 13.81 1.82 -7.82
N LEU A 203 12.99 0.86 -8.22
CA LEU A 203 11.84 0.42 -7.41
C LEU A 203 12.26 -0.23 -6.10
N ALA A 204 13.35 -1.00 -6.10
CA ALA A 204 13.92 -1.57 -4.87
C ALA A 204 14.38 -0.47 -3.90
N LEU A 205 15.07 0.57 -4.37
CA LEU A 205 15.51 1.69 -3.55
C LEU A 205 14.31 2.48 -2.99
N ILE A 206 13.34 2.83 -3.83
CA ILE A 206 12.11 3.52 -3.40
C ILE A 206 11.40 2.70 -2.32
N ASN A 207 11.23 1.40 -2.55
CA ASN A 207 10.58 0.50 -1.60
C ASN A 207 11.34 0.41 -0.26
N SER A 208 12.65 0.29 -0.31
CA SER A 208 13.50 0.25 0.89
C SER A 208 13.39 1.54 1.71
N MET A 209 13.43 2.70 1.04
CA MET A 209 13.24 4.00 1.71
C MET A 209 11.86 4.10 2.36
N GLY A 210 10.80 3.66 1.66
CA GLY A 210 9.44 3.67 2.23
C GLY A 210 9.31 2.79 3.47
N HIS A 211 9.89 1.60 3.45
CA HIS A 211 9.81 0.69 4.60
C HIS A 211 10.65 1.13 5.81
N MET A 212 11.61 2.04 5.68
CA MET A 212 12.24 2.69 6.84
C MET A 212 11.21 3.41 7.73
N ALA A 213 10.10 3.87 7.15
CA ALA A 213 8.98 4.42 7.90
C ALA A 213 8.37 3.44 8.90
N GLY A 214 8.44 2.13 8.64
CA GLY A 214 7.95 1.08 9.54
C GLY A 214 8.67 1.04 10.89
N PHE A 215 9.92 1.48 10.93
CA PHE A 215 10.67 1.67 12.17
C PHE A 215 10.47 3.09 12.73
N LEU A 216 10.69 4.10 11.90
CA LEU A 216 10.73 5.51 12.35
C LEU A 216 9.37 6.02 12.80
N SER A 217 8.28 5.71 12.09
CA SER A 217 6.96 6.24 12.39
C SER A 217 6.42 5.76 13.74
N PRO A 218 6.35 4.44 14.05
CA PRO A 218 5.91 3.98 15.36
C PRO A 218 6.83 4.44 16.50
N TYR A 219 8.14 4.50 16.24
CA TYR A 219 9.11 4.96 17.23
C TYR A 219 8.91 6.44 17.61
N LEU A 220 8.75 7.32 16.62
CA LEU A 220 8.50 8.74 16.86
C LEU A 220 7.18 8.98 17.60
N VAL A 221 6.10 8.29 17.20
CA VAL A 221 4.81 8.40 17.91
C VAL A 221 4.95 7.88 19.35
N GLY A 222 5.70 6.81 19.58
CA GLY A 222 5.95 6.26 20.92
C GLY A 222 6.80 7.15 21.81
N LEU A 223 7.63 8.04 21.25
CA LEU A 223 8.39 9.02 22.02
C LEU A 223 7.55 10.22 22.52
N VAL A 224 6.45 10.51 21.81
CA VAL A 224 5.58 11.66 22.11
C VAL A 224 4.43 11.26 23.06
N ASN A 225 4.11 9.97 23.16
CA ASN A 225 3.12 9.42 24.10
C ASN A 225 3.76 9.04 25.44
#